data_a49e1a38c57d7293c20e0cc3499ef2e5
#
_entry.id   a49e1a38c57d7293c20e0cc3499ef2e5
#
_cell.length_a   1.000
_cell.length_b   1.000
_cell.length_c   1.000
_cell.angle_alpha   90.00
_cell.angle_beta   90.00
_cell.angle_gamma   90.00
#
_symmetry.space_group_name_H-M   'P 1'
#
loop_
_entity.id
_entity.type
_entity.pdbx_description
1 polymer ?
#
loop_
_entity_poly.entity_id
_entity_poly.type
_entity_poly.pdbx_seq_one_letter_code
_entity_poly.pdbx_strand_id
1 'polypeptide(L)'
;MRTKRRVEIALDLVCVRCYLGFTRLTRAAGGEAELTIRPFQAEPDAPSAGEPLFEVWRRTRGEAFVQQVASDTAFGVADGLDLRFERALFTNTFEAHRLVAHASAQGLGERMAERLFRAYFTDGLLISDRTTLARLAAEAGVVAAPGPDDTDGAAELRAELDRVRALGVHVDVVPYVAFGDGAVLEGAQPEEAYRAALTAPLTPAG
;
A
#
# COMPACT_ATOMS: atom_id res chain seq x y z
N MET A 1 -15.94 -7.65 25.42
CA MET A 1 -14.97 -7.56 24.29
C MET A 1 -14.53 -6.12 24.18
N ARG A 2 -13.22 -5.83 24.21
CA ARG A 2 -12.73 -4.46 23.92
C ARG A 2 -13.01 -4.17 22.45
N THR A 3 -13.64 -3.04 22.16
CA THR A 3 -13.85 -2.57 20.78
C THR A 3 -12.48 -2.27 20.18
N LYS A 4 -12.15 -2.89 19.05
CA LYS A 4 -10.91 -2.61 18.31
C LYS A 4 -10.89 -1.15 17.85
N ARG A 5 -9.72 -0.52 17.91
CA ARG A 5 -9.56 0.84 17.39
C ARG A 5 -9.63 0.81 15.86
N ARG A 6 -10.48 1.65 15.30
CA ARG A 6 -10.57 1.81 13.85
C ARG A 6 -9.42 2.70 13.35
N VAL A 7 -8.74 2.24 12.32
CA VAL A 7 -7.63 2.94 11.68
C VAL A 7 -7.82 2.82 10.16
N GLU A 8 -7.72 3.93 9.47
CA GLU A 8 -7.70 3.96 8.01
C GLU A 8 -6.29 4.33 7.53
N ILE A 9 -5.79 3.63 6.51
CA ILE A 9 -4.51 3.95 5.88
C ILE A 9 -4.71 4.12 4.39
N ALA A 10 -4.45 5.33 3.87
CA ALA A 10 -4.39 5.57 2.43
C ALA A 10 -2.95 5.34 1.95
N LEU A 11 -2.79 4.48 0.96
CA LEU A 11 -1.50 4.03 0.47
C LEU A 11 -1.53 3.65 -1.02
N ASP A 12 -0.36 3.68 -1.66
CA ASP A 12 -0.14 3.07 -2.97
C ASP A 12 0.83 1.89 -2.86
N LEU A 13 0.56 0.85 -3.62
CA LEU A 13 1.29 -0.43 -3.58
C LEU A 13 2.68 -0.39 -4.23
N VAL A 14 3.00 0.69 -4.96
CA VAL A 14 4.33 0.97 -5.53
C VAL A 14 5.11 2.02 -4.75
N CYS A 15 4.55 2.51 -3.65
CA CYS A 15 5.15 3.53 -2.79
C CYS A 15 5.94 2.86 -1.65
N VAL A 16 7.25 2.98 -1.65
CA VAL A 16 8.09 2.37 -0.61
C VAL A 16 7.85 2.96 0.79
N ARG A 17 7.53 4.26 0.90
CA ARG A 17 7.12 4.85 2.17
C ARG A 17 5.82 4.23 2.69
N CYS A 18 4.91 3.91 1.76
CA CYS A 18 3.66 3.21 2.11
C CYS A 18 3.94 1.81 2.64
N TYR A 19 4.87 1.07 2.03
CA TYR A 19 5.25 -0.25 2.54
C TYR A 19 5.88 -0.17 3.94
N LEU A 20 6.82 0.76 4.16
CA LEU A 20 7.41 1.01 5.48
C LEU A 20 6.34 1.36 6.53
N GLY A 21 5.49 2.35 6.23
CA GLY A 21 4.44 2.79 7.13
C GLY A 21 3.42 1.71 7.44
N PHE A 22 3.00 0.96 6.41
CA PHE A 22 2.09 -0.18 6.57
C PHE A 22 2.71 -1.27 7.48
N THR A 23 3.96 -1.64 7.24
CA THR A 23 4.67 -2.65 8.05
C THR A 23 4.79 -2.23 9.51
N ARG A 24 5.16 -0.98 9.77
CA ARG A 24 5.29 -0.45 11.13
C ARG A 24 3.94 -0.32 11.83
N LEU A 25 2.91 0.15 11.12
CA LEU A 25 1.55 0.26 11.65
C LEU A 25 0.97 -1.11 12.03
N THR A 26 1.06 -2.10 11.14
CA THR A 26 0.55 -3.46 11.39
C THR A 26 1.27 -4.12 12.55
N ARG A 27 2.59 -3.91 12.68
CA ARG A 27 3.38 -4.39 13.80
C ARG A 27 2.98 -3.69 15.12
N ALA A 28 2.82 -2.38 15.10
CA ALA A 28 2.36 -1.60 16.27
C ALA A 28 0.96 -2.02 16.71
N ALA A 29 0.07 -2.32 15.77
CA ALA A 29 -1.30 -2.73 16.03
C ALA A 29 -1.41 -4.15 16.63
N GLY A 30 -0.50 -5.07 16.25
CA GLY A 30 -0.48 -6.44 16.79
C GLY A 30 -1.81 -7.19 16.65
N GLY A 31 -2.65 -6.82 15.68
CA GLY A 31 -4.00 -7.38 15.47
C GLY A 31 -5.09 -6.79 16.40
N GLU A 32 -4.78 -5.82 17.25
CA GLU A 32 -5.74 -5.19 18.16
C GLU A 32 -6.48 -3.99 17.54
N ALA A 33 -6.10 -3.56 16.33
CA ALA A 33 -6.82 -2.55 15.55
C ALA A 33 -7.65 -3.18 14.44
N GLU A 34 -8.68 -2.46 13.98
CA GLU A 34 -9.41 -2.74 12.75
C GLU A 34 -8.87 -1.81 11.66
N LEU A 35 -8.04 -2.36 10.78
CA LEU A 35 -7.37 -1.60 9.73
C LEU A 35 -8.17 -1.61 8.44
N THR A 36 -8.50 -0.43 7.94
CA THR A 36 -9.11 -0.24 6.61
C THR A 36 -8.09 0.35 5.66
N ILE A 37 -7.81 -0.36 4.56
CA ILE A 37 -6.90 0.12 3.52
C ILE A 37 -7.69 0.92 2.50
N ARG A 38 -7.27 2.19 2.29
CA ARG A 38 -7.84 3.11 1.31
C ARG A 38 -6.89 3.21 0.12
N PRO A 39 -7.42 3.14 -1.11
CA PRO A 39 -6.59 3.20 -2.30
C PRO A 39 -6.07 4.62 -2.54
N PHE A 40 -4.80 4.72 -2.94
CA PHE A 40 -4.21 5.91 -3.51
C PHE A 40 -3.33 5.49 -4.69
N GLN A 41 -3.35 6.26 -5.78
CA GLN A 41 -2.44 6.05 -6.92
C GLN A 41 -1.54 7.28 -7.06
N ALA A 42 -0.23 7.08 -6.84
CA ALA A 42 0.77 8.12 -7.03
C ALA A 42 0.95 8.45 -8.52
N GLU A 43 0.85 7.43 -9.37
CA GLU A 43 1.04 7.51 -10.81
C GLU A 43 -0.13 6.83 -11.55
N PRO A 44 -1.31 7.48 -11.60
CA PRO A 44 -2.52 6.88 -12.18
C PRO A 44 -2.39 6.59 -13.68
N ASP A 45 -1.52 7.32 -14.38
CA ASP A 45 -1.26 7.18 -15.81
C ASP A 45 -0.10 6.23 -16.14
N ALA A 46 0.48 5.56 -15.14
CA ALA A 46 1.55 4.58 -15.36
C ALA A 46 1.07 3.44 -16.28
N PRO A 47 1.95 2.90 -17.16
CA PRO A 47 1.57 1.87 -18.12
C PRO A 47 1.25 0.54 -17.44
N SER A 48 0.17 -0.13 -17.86
CA SER A 48 -0.16 -1.47 -17.36
C SER A 48 0.84 -2.55 -17.81
N ALA A 49 1.55 -2.32 -18.94
CA ALA A 49 2.57 -3.25 -19.42
C ALA A 49 3.83 -3.28 -18.53
N GLY A 50 4.00 -2.25 -17.70
CA GLY A 50 5.18 -2.08 -16.87
C GLY A 50 6.43 -1.67 -17.62
N GLU A 51 7.28 -0.87 -16.99
CA GLU A 51 8.62 -0.53 -17.46
C GLU A 51 9.63 -0.78 -16.34
N PRO A 52 10.88 -1.19 -16.62
CA PRO A 52 11.89 -1.31 -15.56
C PRO A 52 12.02 -0.01 -14.77
N LEU A 53 11.83 -0.05 -13.46
CA LEU A 53 11.76 1.14 -12.62
C LEU A 53 13.02 2.00 -12.71
N PHE A 54 14.20 1.37 -12.77
CA PHE A 54 15.48 2.09 -12.90
C PHE A 54 15.63 2.81 -14.23
N GLU A 55 15.03 2.29 -15.33
CA GLU A 55 15.02 2.99 -16.62
C GLU A 55 14.14 4.26 -16.54
N VAL A 56 12.99 4.15 -15.90
CA VAL A 56 12.12 5.31 -15.66
C VAL A 56 12.83 6.36 -14.79
N TRP A 57 13.44 5.94 -13.68
CA TRP A 57 14.16 6.86 -12.81
C TRP A 57 15.40 7.46 -13.47
N ARG A 58 16.11 6.72 -14.30
CA ARG A 58 17.24 7.24 -15.08
C ARG A 58 16.79 8.37 -15.98
N ARG A 59 15.64 8.22 -16.66
CA ARG A 59 15.03 9.23 -17.53
C ARG A 59 14.53 10.46 -16.77
N THR A 60 13.95 10.26 -15.58
CA THR A 60 13.20 11.30 -14.85
C THR A 60 13.98 11.95 -13.73
N ARG A 61 14.95 11.26 -13.13
CA ARG A 61 15.72 11.67 -11.95
C ARG A 61 17.23 11.63 -12.15
N GLY A 62 17.70 11.05 -13.24
CA GLY A 62 19.12 10.94 -13.60
C GLY A 62 19.84 9.72 -13.01
N GLU A 63 21.01 9.40 -13.59
CA GLU A 63 21.80 8.23 -13.22
C GLU A 63 22.30 8.27 -11.77
N ALA A 64 22.67 9.45 -11.26
CA ALA A 64 23.16 9.60 -9.89
C ALA A 64 22.12 9.16 -8.85
N PHE A 65 20.83 9.45 -9.10
CA PHE A 65 19.73 8.98 -8.23
C PHE A 65 19.62 7.45 -8.25
N VAL A 66 19.68 6.84 -9.43
CA VAL A 66 19.62 5.37 -9.55
C VAL A 66 20.79 4.71 -8.82
N GLN A 67 22.00 5.22 -8.98
CA GLN A 67 23.19 4.71 -8.28
C GLN A 67 23.07 4.85 -6.76
N GLN A 68 22.55 5.98 -6.29
CA GLN A 68 22.31 6.19 -4.85
C GLN A 68 21.34 5.15 -4.29
N VAL A 69 20.20 4.92 -4.95
CA VAL A 69 19.22 3.91 -4.51
C VAL A 69 19.80 2.50 -4.59
N ALA A 70 20.51 2.18 -5.68
CA ALA A 70 21.11 0.85 -5.85
C ALA A 70 22.21 0.54 -4.81
N SER A 71 22.90 1.57 -4.31
CA SER A 71 23.94 1.41 -3.28
C SER A 71 23.41 1.34 -1.85
N ASP A 72 22.17 1.78 -1.60
CA ASP A 72 21.57 1.75 -0.26
C ASP A 72 20.94 0.37 0.03
N THR A 73 21.80 -0.60 0.30
CA THR A 73 21.37 -1.97 0.63
C THR A 73 20.84 -2.12 2.06
N ALA A 74 20.95 -1.08 2.90
CA ALA A 74 20.46 -1.08 4.28
C ALA A 74 19.03 -0.56 4.41
N PHE A 75 18.49 0.10 3.35
CA PHE A 75 17.17 0.69 3.39
C PHE A 75 16.10 -0.41 3.56
N GLY A 76 15.25 -0.25 4.59
CA GLY A 76 14.19 -1.21 4.92
C GLY A 76 14.63 -2.44 5.75
N VAL A 77 15.94 -2.72 5.88
CA VAL A 77 16.43 -3.90 6.61
C VAL A 77 16.02 -3.89 8.07
N ALA A 78 16.04 -2.73 8.73
CA ALA A 78 15.60 -2.59 10.13
C ALA A 78 14.11 -2.90 10.31
N ASP A 79 13.31 -2.75 9.25
CA ASP A 79 11.90 -3.08 9.21
C ASP A 79 11.63 -4.53 8.74
N GLY A 80 12.70 -5.29 8.44
CA GLY A 80 12.61 -6.67 7.95
C GLY A 80 12.21 -6.77 6.48
N LEU A 81 12.38 -5.70 5.70
CA LEU A 81 12.03 -5.64 4.29
C LEU A 81 13.23 -5.96 3.40
N ASP A 82 13.03 -6.82 2.40
CA ASP A 82 13.96 -7.09 1.32
C ASP A 82 13.53 -6.30 0.07
N LEU A 83 14.09 -5.11 -0.10
CA LEU A 83 13.69 -4.18 -1.17
C LEU A 83 14.64 -4.31 -2.36
N ARG A 84 14.14 -4.81 -3.47
CA ARG A 84 14.83 -5.09 -4.73
C ARG A 84 14.37 -4.12 -5.82
N PHE A 85 14.68 -2.83 -5.67
CA PHE A 85 14.24 -1.80 -6.63
C PHE A 85 14.67 -2.07 -8.07
N GLU A 86 15.79 -2.76 -8.27
CA GLU A 86 16.31 -3.16 -9.59
C GLU A 86 15.40 -4.15 -10.32
N ARG A 87 14.48 -4.81 -9.59
CA ARG A 87 13.50 -5.75 -10.15
C ARG A 87 12.14 -5.13 -10.33
N ALA A 88 11.87 -4.01 -9.65
CA ALA A 88 10.56 -3.37 -9.66
C ALA A 88 10.21 -2.81 -11.04
N LEU A 89 8.92 -2.81 -11.35
CA LEU A 89 8.38 -2.34 -12.62
C LEU A 89 7.49 -1.12 -12.38
N PHE A 90 7.81 0.02 -13.00
CA PHE A 90 6.92 1.17 -13.00
C PHE A 90 5.62 0.79 -13.70
N THR A 91 4.52 0.77 -12.96
CA THR A 91 3.26 0.22 -13.43
C THR A 91 2.05 0.83 -12.76
N ASN A 92 0.89 0.73 -13.42
CA ASN A 92 -0.39 1.12 -12.86
C ASN A 92 -0.82 0.18 -11.72
N THR A 93 -1.44 0.72 -10.67
CA THR A 93 -1.83 -0.02 -9.46
C THR A 93 -3.34 -0.23 -9.33
N PHE A 94 -4.14 0.19 -10.30
CA PHE A 94 -5.61 0.13 -10.22
C PHE A 94 -6.14 -1.29 -9.98
N GLU A 95 -5.68 -2.27 -10.76
CA GLU A 95 -6.12 -3.67 -10.62
C GLU A 95 -5.65 -4.29 -9.29
N ALA A 96 -4.46 -3.93 -8.82
CA ALA A 96 -3.97 -4.37 -7.52
C ALA A 96 -4.82 -3.78 -6.36
N HIS A 97 -5.23 -2.52 -6.45
CA HIS A 97 -6.17 -1.93 -5.49
C HIS A 97 -7.56 -2.56 -5.53
N ARG A 98 -8.06 -2.93 -6.73
CA ARG A 98 -9.30 -3.71 -6.83
C ARG A 98 -9.20 -5.02 -6.07
N LEU A 99 -8.08 -5.72 -6.22
CA LEU A 99 -7.85 -6.97 -5.50
C LEU A 99 -7.78 -6.76 -3.98
N VAL A 100 -7.14 -5.68 -3.50
CA VAL A 100 -7.13 -5.34 -2.06
C VAL A 100 -8.55 -5.07 -1.55
N ALA A 101 -9.36 -4.32 -2.30
CA ALA A 101 -10.75 -4.05 -1.93
C ALA A 101 -11.57 -5.35 -1.84
N HIS A 102 -11.44 -6.24 -2.84
CA HIS A 102 -12.09 -7.54 -2.86
C HIS A 102 -11.63 -8.43 -1.68
N ALA A 103 -10.33 -8.46 -1.39
CA ALA A 103 -9.79 -9.19 -0.24
C ALA A 103 -10.25 -8.60 1.10
N SER A 104 -10.40 -7.28 1.19
CA SER A 104 -10.90 -6.59 2.39
C SER A 104 -12.32 -7.00 2.74
N ALA A 105 -13.19 -7.20 1.75
CA ALA A 105 -14.53 -7.72 1.96
C ALA A 105 -14.55 -9.14 2.55
N GLN A 106 -13.44 -9.87 2.44
CA GLN A 106 -13.25 -11.22 3.01
C GLN A 106 -12.42 -11.20 4.31
N GLY A 107 -12.08 -10.02 4.85
CA GLY A 107 -11.21 -9.88 6.02
C GLY A 107 -9.73 -10.16 5.74
N LEU A 108 -9.32 -10.19 4.47
CA LEU A 108 -7.96 -10.52 4.03
C LEU A 108 -7.19 -9.32 3.45
N GLY A 109 -7.71 -8.09 3.62
CA GLY A 109 -7.13 -6.88 3.02
C GLY A 109 -5.68 -6.63 3.43
N GLU A 110 -5.37 -6.72 4.72
CA GLU A 110 -3.99 -6.55 5.24
C GLU A 110 -3.03 -7.59 4.64
N ARG A 111 -3.45 -8.85 4.63
CA ARG A 111 -2.65 -9.95 4.07
C ARG A 111 -2.41 -9.78 2.57
N MET A 112 -3.42 -9.32 1.84
CA MET A 112 -3.32 -9.08 0.40
C MET A 112 -2.40 -7.89 0.09
N ALA A 113 -2.53 -6.79 0.83
CA ALA A 113 -1.66 -5.63 0.66
C ALA A 113 -0.19 -5.98 0.95
N GLU A 114 0.09 -6.69 2.04
CA GLU A 114 1.44 -7.18 2.35
C GLU A 114 1.98 -8.06 1.24
N ARG A 115 1.18 -9.00 0.72
CA ARG A 115 1.59 -9.88 -0.37
C ARG A 115 1.89 -9.10 -1.66
N LEU A 116 1.12 -8.05 -1.97
CA LEU A 116 1.33 -7.19 -3.12
C LEU A 116 2.58 -6.31 -2.99
N PHE A 117 2.82 -5.73 -1.81
CA PHE A 117 4.06 -5.01 -1.54
C PHE A 117 5.29 -5.89 -1.76
N ARG A 118 5.27 -7.10 -1.20
CA ARG A 118 6.33 -8.06 -1.40
C ARG A 118 6.48 -8.48 -2.86
N ALA A 119 5.36 -8.72 -3.58
CA ALA A 119 5.37 -9.04 -5.00
C ALA A 119 6.10 -7.96 -5.81
N TYR A 120 5.82 -6.70 -5.50
CA TYR A 120 6.39 -5.56 -6.21
C TYR A 120 7.86 -5.32 -5.82
N PHE A 121 8.14 -5.17 -4.53
CA PHE A 121 9.45 -4.73 -4.05
C PHE A 121 10.48 -5.84 -3.90
N THR A 122 10.07 -7.06 -3.63
CA THR A 122 10.99 -8.20 -3.41
C THR A 122 11.04 -9.13 -4.62
N ASP A 123 9.85 -9.55 -5.09
CA ASP A 123 9.74 -10.58 -6.12
C ASP A 123 9.91 -10.00 -7.54
N GLY A 124 9.72 -8.68 -7.74
CA GLY A 124 9.81 -8.00 -9.03
C GLY A 124 8.67 -8.38 -9.98
N LEU A 125 7.48 -8.62 -9.44
CA LEU A 125 6.32 -9.05 -10.23
C LEU A 125 5.50 -7.85 -10.72
N LEU A 126 4.92 -8.00 -11.91
CA LEU A 126 4.03 -7.01 -12.50
C LEU A 126 2.65 -7.08 -11.84
N ILE A 127 2.38 -6.16 -10.90
CA ILE A 127 1.13 -6.13 -10.12
C ILE A 127 -0.05 -5.47 -10.86
N SER A 128 0.11 -5.10 -12.11
CA SER A 128 -0.98 -4.74 -13.04
C SER A 128 -1.45 -5.94 -13.87
N ASP A 129 -0.66 -7.01 -13.96
CA ASP A 129 -1.01 -8.21 -14.70
C ASP A 129 -2.02 -9.05 -13.92
N ARG A 130 -3.19 -9.25 -14.51
CA ARG A 130 -4.31 -9.97 -13.88
C ARG A 130 -4.02 -11.44 -13.60
N THR A 131 -3.19 -12.07 -14.43
CA THR A 131 -2.76 -13.46 -14.20
C THR A 131 -1.87 -13.55 -12.95
N THR A 132 -0.93 -12.61 -12.83
CA THR A 132 -0.10 -12.46 -11.63
C THR A 132 -0.97 -12.19 -10.39
N LEU A 133 -1.92 -11.26 -10.49
CA LEU A 133 -2.84 -10.93 -9.39
C LEU A 133 -3.68 -12.12 -8.95
N ALA A 134 -4.21 -12.91 -9.88
CA ALA A 134 -4.99 -14.12 -9.55
C ALA A 134 -4.16 -15.15 -8.76
N ARG A 135 -2.90 -15.35 -9.15
CA ARG A 135 -1.97 -16.21 -8.41
C ARG A 135 -1.68 -15.67 -7.00
N LEU A 136 -1.41 -14.38 -6.87
CA LEU A 136 -1.15 -13.73 -5.58
C LEU A 136 -2.39 -13.78 -4.66
N ALA A 137 -3.59 -13.64 -5.23
CA ALA A 137 -4.85 -13.80 -4.52
C ALA A 137 -4.98 -15.20 -3.90
N ALA A 138 -4.69 -16.23 -4.68
CA ALA A 138 -4.72 -17.62 -4.21
C ALA A 138 -3.69 -17.86 -3.09
N GLU A 139 -2.46 -17.33 -3.22
CA GLU A 139 -1.42 -17.38 -2.18
C GLU A 139 -1.87 -16.69 -0.88
N ALA A 140 -2.62 -15.59 -0.99
CA ALA A 140 -3.20 -14.87 0.14
C ALA A 140 -4.47 -15.52 0.72
N GLY A 141 -5.02 -16.55 0.05
CA GLY A 141 -6.24 -17.22 0.47
C GLY A 141 -7.53 -16.49 0.07
N VAL A 142 -7.44 -15.53 -0.84
CA VAL A 142 -8.59 -14.80 -1.37
C VAL A 142 -9.36 -15.70 -2.33
N VAL A 143 -10.66 -15.88 -2.10
CA VAL A 143 -11.53 -16.69 -2.96
C VAL A 143 -12.26 -15.82 -3.97
N ALA A 144 -12.61 -16.40 -5.13
CA ALA A 144 -13.33 -15.72 -6.20
C ALA A 144 -12.72 -14.34 -6.54
N ALA A 145 -11.38 -14.30 -6.64
CA ALA A 145 -10.69 -13.07 -7.06
C ALA A 145 -11.20 -12.63 -8.44
N PRO A 146 -11.30 -11.29 -8.71
CA PRO A 146 -11.77 -10.79 -9.99
C PRO A 146 -10.99 -11.40 -11.15
N GLY A 147 -11.71 -11.98 -12.12
CA GLY A 147 -11.12 -12.56 -13.31
C GLY A 147 -10.57 -11.50 -14.29
N PRO A 148 -9.86 -11.93 -15.33
CA PRO A 148 -9.23 -11.01 -16.29
C PRO A 148 -10.22 -10.12 -17.04
N ASP A 149 -11.46 -10.59 -17.26
CA ASP A 149 -12.51 -9.83 -17.95
C ASP A 149 -13.51 -9.19 -16.97
N ASP A 150 -13.31 -9.39 -15.68
CA ASP A 150 -14.18 -8.89 -14.63
C ASP A 150 -13.91 -7.40 -14.38
N THR A 151 -14.97 -6.59 -14.36
CA THR A 151 -14.94 -5.15 -14.06
C THR A 151 -15.63 -4.81 -12.74
N ASP A 152 -16.09 -5.81 -11.99
CA ASP A 152 -16.78 -5.61 -10.72
C ASP A 152 -15.89 -4.83 -9.73
N GLY A 153 -16.49 -3.85 -9.05
CA GLY A 153 -15.79 -2.98 -8.12
C GLY A 153 -14.93 -1.87 -8.76
N ALA A 154 -14.87 -1.78 -10.09
CA ALA A 154 -14.05 -0.74 -10.74
C ALA A 154 -14.65 0.68 -10.58
N ALA A 155 -15.95 0.81 -10.60
CA ALA A 155 -16.62 2.10 -10.38
C ALA A 155 -16.48 2.54 -8.92
N GLU A 156 -16.67 1.63 -7.99
CA GLU A 156 -16.53 1.83 -6.55
C GLU A 156 -15.09 2.23 -6.21
N LEU A 157 -14.09 1.57 -6.82
CA LEU A 157 -12.69 1.92 -6.61
C LEU A 157 -12.38 3.34 -7.12
N ARG A 158 -12.89 3.74 -8.30
CA ARG A 158 -12.70 5.11 -8.80
C ARG A 158 -13.31 6.14 -7.85
N ALA A 159 -14.53 5.90 -7.39
CA ALA A 159 -15.19 6.77 -6.42
C ALA A 159 -14.39 6.88 -5.11
N GLU A 160 -13.80 5.77 -4.65
CA GLU A 160 -12.97 5.76 -3.44
C GLU A 160 -11.64 6.50 -3.64
N LEU A 161 -10.97 6.33 -4.78
CA LEU A 161 -9.78 7.11 -5.15
C LEU A 161 -10.08 8.63 -5.18
N ASP A 162 -11.21 9.02 -5.74
CA ASP A 162 -11.64 10.42 -5.78
C ASP A 162 -11.96 10.94 -4.38
N ARG A 163 -12.61 10.12 -3.54
CA ARG A 163 -12.88 10.46 -2.14
C ARG A 163 -11.62 10.68 -1.34
N VAL A 164 -10.63 9.81 -1.47
CA VAL A 164 -9.33 9.92 -0.77
C VAL A 164 -8.60 11.20 -1.20
N ARG A 165 -8.60 11.51 -2.49
CA ARG A 165 -8.01 12.78 -2.99
C ARG A 165 -8.75 14.01 -2.48
N ALA A 166 -10.09 13.95 -2.40
CA ALA A 166 -10.91 15.06 -1.87
C ALA A 166 -10.65 15.35 -0.38
N LEU A 167 -10.10 14.38 0.38
CA LEU A 167 -9.61 14.59 1.75
C LEU A 167 -8.25 15.30 1.82
N GLY A 168 -7.67 15.69 0.68
CA GLY A 168 -6.35 16.35 0.61
C GLY A 168 -5.17 15.37 0.61
N VAL A 169 -5.43 14.07 0.48
CA VAL A 169 -4.36 13.07 0.39
C VAL A 169 -3.66 13.17 -0.96
N HIS A 170 -2.35 13.36 -0.94
CA HIS A 170 -1.49 13.48 -2.12
C HIS A 170 -0.16 12.72 -1.92
N VAL A 171 0.66 12.66 -2.96
CA VAL A 171 1.86 11.82 -2.99
C VAL A 171 2.86 12.10 -1.86
N ASP A 172 2.96 13.34 -1.39
CA ASP A 172 3.93 13.71 -0.35
C ASP A 172 3.51 13.27 1.05
N VAL A 173 2.20 13.10 1.30
CA VAL A 173 1.66 12.72 2.62
C VAL A 173 1.39 11.23 2.79
N VAL A 174 1.40 10.45 1.70
CA VAL A 174 1.17 8.99 1.84
C VAL A 174 2.41 8.25 2.39
N PRO A 175 2.20 7.21 3.21
CA PRO A 175 0.92 6.72 3.73
C PRO A 175 0.25 7.75 4.63
N TYR A 176 -1.04 7.94 4.46
CA TYR A 176 -1.86 8.81 5.30
C TYR A 176 -2.68 7.94 6.24
N VAL A 177 -2.44 8.06 7.53
CA VAL A 177 -3.07 7.20 8.55
C VAL A 177 -4.00 8.04 9.42
N ALA A 178 -5.29 7.73 9.38
CA ALA A 178 -6.32 8.37 10.19
C ALA A 178 -6.83 7.42 11.28
N PHE A 179 -6.90 7.90 12.50
CA PHE A 179 -7.42 7.15 13.64
C PHE A 179 -8.86 7.58 13.95
N GLY A 180 -9.65 6.66 14.51
CA GLY A 180 -11.07 6.88 14.77
C GLY A 180 -11.40 8.03 15.74
N ASP A 181 -10.41 8.65 16.38
CA ASP A 181 -10.53 9.84 17.24
C ASP A 181 -10.15 11.15 16.51
N GLY A 182 -9.91 11.10 15.23
CA GLY A 182 -9.54 12.25 14.41
C GLY A 182 -8.03 12.54 14.34
N ALA A 183 -7.18 11.80 15.07
CA ALA A 183 -5.73 11.94 14.93
C ALA A 183 -5.28 11.45 13.54
N VAL A 184 -4.27 12.11 12.99
CA VAL A 184 -3.70 11.80 11.67
C VAL A 184 -2.18 11.73 11.78
N LEU A 185 -1.59 10.76 11.07
CA LEU A 185 -0.16 10.64 10.84
C LEU A 185 0.12 10.58 9.34
N GLU A 186 1.00 11.46 8.86
CA GLU A 186 1.39 11.57 7.46
C GLU A 186 2.80 11.00 7.24
N GLY A 187 2.99 10.32 6.10
CA GLY A 187 4.25 9.67 5.78
C GLY A 187 4.56 8.44 6.63
N ALA A 188 5.68 7.79 6.33
CA ALA A 188 6.14 6.65 7.11
C ALA A 188 6.71 7.12 8.45
N GLN A 189 5.94 6.91 9.51
CA GLN A 189 6.33 7.26 10.86
C GLN A 189 7.11 6.11 11.52
N PRO A 190 7.89 6.37 12.59
CA PRO A 190 8.44 5.32 13.45
C PRO A 190 7.33 4.50 14.11
N GLU A 191 7.60 3.23 14.41
CA GLU A 191 6.63 2.31 15.02
C GLU A 191 6.06 2.85 16.34
N GLU A 192 6.90 3.56 17.12
CA GLU A 192 6.51 4.17 18.39
C GLU A 192 5.42 5.24 18.21
N ALA A 193 5.44 5.99 17.12
CA ALA A 193 4.42 7.00 16.83
C ALA A 193 3.06 6.33 16.56
N TYR A 194 3.04 5.25 15.80
CA TYR A 194 1.82 4.45 15.59
C TYR A 194 1.31 3.84 16.88
N ARG A 195 2.22 3.27 17.70
CA ARG A 195 1.85 2.69 19.00
C ARG A 195 1.27 3.75 19.95
N ALA A 196 1.88 4.93 20.01
CA ALA A 196 1.37 6.04 20.81
C ALA A 196 -0.04 6.46 20.35
N ALA A 197 -0.25 6.61 19.03
CA ALA A 197 -1.55 6.95 18.47
C ALA A 197 -2.61 5.85 18.73
N LEU A 198 -2.23 4.57 18.65
CA LEU A 198 -3.12 3.44 18.94
C LEU A 198 -3.54 3.34 20.42
N THR A 199 -2.71 3.79 21.34
CA THR A 199 -2.95 3.70 22.80
C THR A 199 -3.49 4.98 23.42
N ALA A 200 -3.51 6.10 22.68
CA ALA A 200 -4.06 7.36 23.15
C ALA A 200 -5.53 7.21 23.59
N PRO A 201 -5.99 7.89 24.63
CA PRO A 201 -7.40 7.88 25.02
C PRO A 201 -8.29 8.31 23.85
N LEU A 202 -9.43 7.62 23.65
CA LEU A 202 -10.42 8.06 22.68
C LEU A 202 -11.01 9.38 23.17
N THR A 203 -10.77 10.46 22.44
CA THR A 203 -11.47 11.72 22.68
C THR A 203 -12.92 11.52 22.21
N PRO A 204 -13.95 11.73 23.05
CA PRO A 204 -15.31 11.65 22.57
C PRO A 204 -15.50 12.70 21.47
N ALA A 205 -16.09 12.27 20.35
CA ALA A 205 -16.50 13.18 19.30
C ALA A 205 -17.48 14.20 19.90
N GLY A 206 -17.09 15.47 19.88
CA GLY A 206 -17.92 16.58 20.34
C GLY A 206 -19.15 16.80 19.47
#